data_6e484565fd4c477cd2300405ce0bc9a7
#
_entry.id   6e484565fd4c477cd2300405ce0bc9a7
#
_cell.length_a   1.000
_cell.length_b   1.000
_cell.length_c   1.000
_cell.angle_alpha   90.00
_cell.angle_beta   90.00
_cell.angle_gamma   90.00
#
_symmetry.space_group_name_H-M   'P 1'
#
loop_
_entity.id
_entity.type
_entity.pdbx_description
1 polymer ?
#
loop_
_entity_poly.entity_id
_entity_poly.type
_entity_poly.pdbx_seq_one_letter_code
_entity_poly.pdbx_strand_id
1 'polypeptide(L)'
;SPWADMIGSEVIWVAGSNVAECSPITTDYLWQAREQGAKIIIQDPRITPIARTCDLFLPVRPGRDAALFTGVLQIMIERGWIDEPFIAAHTNGFAELAAYCKTWPLARTAEVTGVPARSLEAAAELWGRAKSSFLFHARGIEHHSNGVQNVLGAINLVLASGRIGKPHSGYGTIVGQANGQGGREHGQKCDQLPGWRDISNPEHRRYIASVWDVPEAELPGPGVDAYEMFRKIDAGEIKGLISICFNPKISLPDNQFVTRALEKLEHYVAIDFFLNDTAQHADIVLPGSLQEEDEGTVTQVEGRIIKINRAVDCPGEAHRDWVIVQDLARALGRPKGFTFDSPRAIFEELRVASRGGVADYSGVTYEKIEQQMGVFWPCYDHDPQTGQAIADHPGTPRLFQPGSYNPVAKGAGPFYFPDGRARFNLSEYRAPVDDASAEYPLYLTTGRVVSQFLSGTQTRRIGPLVKQYPEPRLELHPRLAEKLGIAEGDWATCETPRGQITIRAMVVSTIRPDTVFVPYHWPGDKSANRLTVAA
;
A
#
# COMPACT_ATOMS: atom_id res chain seq x y z
N SER A 1 -10.07 8.17 5.25
CA SER A 1 -11.21 8.06 6.18
C SER A 1 -10.78 7.29 7.42
N PRO A 2 -11.25 7.69 8.63
CA PRO A 2 -10.93 6.98 9.85
C PRO A 2 -11.60 5.59 9.83
N TRP A 3 -10.94 4.59 10.38
CA TRP A 3 -11.47 3.23 10.37
C TRP A 3 -12.70 3.05 11.27
N ALA A 4 -12.84 3.92 12.26
CA ALA A 4 -14.07 3.98 13.04
C ALA A 4 -15.33 4.26 12.18
N ASP A 5 -15.18 4.85 10.99
CA ASP A 5 -16.28 5.02 10.05
C ASP A 5 -16.78 3.71 9.42
N MET A 6 -16.02 2.61 9.51
CA MET A 6 -16.54 1.28 9.14
C MET A 6 -17.68 0.85 10.05
N ILE A 7 -17.58 1.21 11.34
CA ILE A 7 -18.64 0.96 12.32
C ILE A 7 -19.80 1.90 11.99
N GLY A 8 -20.97 1.34 11.68
CA GLY A 8 -22.14 2.11 11.21
C GLY A 8 -22.26 2.23 9.68
N SER A 9 -21.29 1.71 8.91
CA SER A 9 -21.50 1.50 7.46
C SER A 9 -22.53 0.40 7.22
N GLU A 10 -23.40 0.59 6.22
CA GLU A 10 -24.34 -0.45 5.80
C GLU A 10 -23.65 -1.56 4.98
N VAL A 11 -22.60 -1.20 4.23
CA VAL A 11 -21.82 -2.15 3.41
C VAL A 11 -20.32 -1.87 3.54
N ILE A 12 -19.54 -2.92 3.75
CA ILE A 12 -18.07 -2.86 3.70
C ILE A 12 -17.58 -3.77 2.57
N TRP A 13 -16.77 -3.23 1.68
CA TRP A 13 -16.14 -3.98 0.59
C TRP A 13 -14.64 -4.11 0.82
N VAL A 14 -14.16 -5.34 0.96
CA VAL A 14 -12.74 -5.66 1.14
C VAL A 14 -12.21 -6.27 -0.16
N ALA A 15 -11.26 -5.62 -0.82
CA ALA A 15 -10.73 -6.06 -2.10
C ALA A 15 -9.24 -6.42 -2.00
N GLY A 16 -8.89 -7.66 -2.38
CA GLY A 16 -7.50 -8.12 -2.45
C GLY A 16 -6.74 -8.00 -1.12
N SER A 17 -7.42 -8.35 -0.02
CA SER A 17 -6.86 -8.25 1.32
C SER A 17 -7.21 -9.43 2.21
N ASN A 18 -6.20 -10.16 2.66
CA ASN A 18 -6.33 -11.16 3.73
C ASN A 18 -6.25 -10.47 5.10
N VAL A 19 -7.23 -9.61 5.39
CA VAL A 19 -7.21 -8.72 6.55
C VAL A 19 -7.10 -9.46 7.88
N ALA A 20 -7.74 -10.62 8.00
CA ALA A 20 -7.74 -11.41 9.23
C ALA A 20 -6.35 -11.92 9.64
N GLU A 21 -5.47 -12.18 8.66
CA GLU A 21 -4.10 -12.66 8.91
C GLU A 21 -3.06 -11.55 8.82
N CYS A 22 -3.26 -10.56 7.92
CA CYS A 22 -2.26 -9.52 7.65
C CYS A 22 -2.49 -8.23 8.43
N SER A 23 -3.70 -8.00 8.93
CA SER A 23 -4.07 -6.82 9.73
C SER A 23 -5.20 -7.17 10.72
N PRO A 24 -4.95 -8.10 11.67
CA PRO A 24 -6.00 -8.68 12.51
C PRO A 24 -6.77 -7.64 13.33
N ILE A 25 -6.14 -6.56 13.75
CA ILE A 25 -6.80 -5.47 14.47
C ILE A 25 -7.91 -4.81 13.65
N THR A 26 -7.79 -4.78 12.31
CA THR A 26 -8.83 -4.26 11.42
C THR A 26 -10.09 -5.11 11.46
N THR A 27 -9.98 -6.39 11.77
CA THR A 27 -11.17 -7.28 11.83
C THR A 27 -12.13 -6.92 12.93
N ASP A 28 -11.68 -6.26 14.00
CA ASP A 28 -12.53 -5.77 15.07
C ASP A 28 -13.55 -4.73 14.56
N TYR A 29 -13.09 -3.79 13.72
CA TYR A 29 -13.98 -2.82 13.08
C TYR A 29 -15.01 -3.49 12.16
N LEU A 30 -14.60 -4.55 11.44
CA LEU A 30 -15.51 -5.31 10.57
C LEU A 30 -16.57 -6.05 11.40
N TRP A 31 -16.17 -6.66 12.52
CA TRP A 31 -17.09 -7.38 13.39
C TRP A 31 -18.07 -6.44 14.07
N GLN A 32 -17.61 -5.32 14.60
CA GLN A 32 -18.48 -4.30 15.19
C GLN A 32 -19.50 -3.74 14.17
N ALA A 33 -19.05 -3.48 12.94
CA ALA A 33 -19.97 -3.07 11.87
C ALA A 33 -21.01 -4.16 11.56
N ARG A 34 -20.59 -5.42 11.48
CA ARG A 34 -21.48 -6.55 11.22
C ARG A 34 -22.51 -6.76 12.33
N GLU A 35 -22.13 -6.60 13.59
CA GLU A 35 -23.05 -6.64 14.74
C GLU A 35 -24.13 -5.55 14.64
N GLN A 36 -23.81 -4.44 13.97
CA GLN A 36 -24.78 -3.36 13.67
C GLN A 36 -25.54 -3.59 12.36
N GLY A 37 -25.36 -4.73 11.69
CA GLY A 37 -26.09 -5.12 10.50
C GLY A 37 -25.40 -4.87 9.16
N ALA A 38 -24.17 -4.40 9.16
CA ALA A 38 -23.40 -4.20 7.93
C ALA A 38 -23.27 -5.47 7.11
N LYS A 39 -23.34 -5.35 5.78
CA LYS A 39 -23.05 -6.41 4.82
C LYS A 39 -21.60 -6.35 4.38
N ILE A 40 -20.94 -7.51 4.33
CA ILE A 40 -19.52 -7.61 4.00
C ILE A 40 -19.36 -8.28 2.64
N ILE A 41 -18.76 -7.56 1.69
CA ILE A 41 -18.38 -8.05 0.37
C ILE A 41 -16.87 -8.32 0.40
N ILE A 42 -16.45 -9.52 0.02
CA ILE A 42 -15.04 -9.89 -0.10
C ILE A 42 -14.72 -10.22 -1.56
N GLN A 43 -13.70 -9.55 -2.11
CA GLN A 43 -13.17 -9.74 -3.46
C GLN A 43 -11.75 -10.29 -3.37
N ASP A 44 -11.57 -11.57 -3.70
CA ASP A 44 -10.27 -12.25 -3.61
C ASP A 44 -10.29 -13.53 -4.47
N PRO A 45 -9.20 -13.97 -5.10
CA PRO A 45 -9.13 -15.29 -5.74
C PRO A 45 -9.12 -16.46 -4.73
N ARG A 46 -8.84 -16.17 -3.47
CA ARG A 46 -8.79 -17.15 -2.36
C ARG A 46 -9.90 -16.91 -1.36
N ILE A 47 -10.46 -17.97 -0.81
CA ILE A 47 -11.40 -17.90 0.32
C ILE A 47 -10.56 -17.70 1.59
N THR A 48 -10.20 -16.44 1.85
CA THR A 48 -9.48 -16.03 3.07
C THR A 48 -10.32 -16.25 4.33
N PRO A 49 -9.74 -16.24 5.55
CA PRO A 49 -10.52 -16.44 6.77
C PRO A 49 -11.73 -15.51 6.88
N ILE A 50 -11.60 -14.24 6.51
CA ILE A 50 -12.73 -13.28 6.54
C ILE A 50 -13.80 -13.62 5.48
N ALA A 51 -13.40 -14.16 4.34
CA ALA A 51 -14.33 -14.56 3.27
C ALA A 51 -15.27 -15.70 3.67
N ARG A 52 -14.87 -16.53 4.66
CA ARG A 52 -15.71 -17.64 5.16
C ARG A 52 -16.99 -17.15 5.85
N THR A 53 -17.03 -15.89 6.25
CA THR A 53 -18.13 -15.30 7.02
C THR A 53 -18.72 -14.07 6.34
N CYS A 54 -18.36 -13.76 5.10
CA CYS A 54 -18.91 -12.64 4.35
C CYS A 54 -20.35 -12.90 3.87
N ASP A 55 -21.06 -11.83 3.56
CA ASP A 55 -22.39 -11.91 2.94
C ASP A 55 -22.30 -12.18 1.44
N LEU A 56 -21.25 -11.67 0.77
CA LEU A 56 -21.01 -11.88 -0.65
C LEU A 56 -19.52 -12.09 -0.93
N PHE A 57 -19.19 -13.20 -1.58
CA PHE A 57 -17.84 -13.51 -2.05
C PHE A 57 -17.75 -13.34 -3.57
N LEU A 58 -16.75 -12.60 -4.03
CA LEU A 58 -16.45 -12.35 -5.43
C LEU A 58 -15.10 -13.02 -5.78
N PRO A 59 -15.10 -14.24 -6.30
CA PRO A 59 -13.89 -14.99 -6.66
C PRO A 59 -13.27 -14.46 -7.96
N VAL A 60 -12.71 -13.27 -7.92
CA VAL A 60 -12.14 -12.61 -9.09
C VAL A 60 -10.89 -13.34 -9.60
N ARG A 61 -10.69 -13.44 -10.91
CA ARG A 61 -9.41 -13.85 -11.48
C ARG A 61 -8.33 -12.80 -11.18
N PRO A 62 -7.09 -13.22 -10.87
CA PRO A 62 -5.99 -12.27 -10.61
C PRO A 62 -5.83 -11.22 -11.72
N GLY A 63 -5.70 -9.95 -11.34
CA GLY A 63 -5.52 -8.82 -12.26
C GLY A 63 -6.77 -8.39 -13.04
N ARG A 64 -7.97 -8.81 -12.63
CA ARG A 64 -9.25 -8.47 -13.28
C ARG A 64 -10.10 -7.47 -12.47
N ASP A 65 -9.52 -6.85 -11.47
CA ASP A 65 -10.23 -5.98 -10.52
C ASP A 65 -10.80 -4.74 -11.20
N ALA A 66 -10.06 -4.09 -12.11
CA ALA A 66 -10.55 -2.95 -12.89
C ALA A 66 -11.79 -3.30 -13.72
N ALA A 67 -11.80 -4.49 -14.35
CA ALA A 67 -12.95 -4.98 -15.10
C ALA A 67 -14.16 -5.21 -14.18
N LEU A 68 -13.93 -5.76 -12.98
CA LEU A 68 -14.98 -6.00 -11.99
C LEU A 68 -15.61 -4.69 -11.54
N PHE A 69 -14.80 -3.72 -11.09
CA PHE A 69 -15.31 -2.43 -10.63
C PHE A 69 -16.04 -1.66 -11.74
N THR A 70 -15.51 -1.68 -12.97
CA THR A 70 -16.14 -1.03 -14.13
C THR A 70 -17.49 -1.67 -14.47
N GLY A 71 -17.57 -3.01 -14.46
CA GLY A 71 -18.82 -3.72 -14.73
C GLY A 71 -19.87 -3.53 -13.62
N VAL A 72 -19.46 -3.52 -12.35
CA VAL A 72 -20.35 -3.19 -11.24
C VAL A 72 -20.87 -1.76 -11.36
N LEU A 73 -19.98 -0.80 -11.67
CA LEU A 73 -20.38 0.58 -11.89
C LEU A 73 -21.36 0.73 -13.07
N GLN A 74 -21.16 -0.05 -14.16
CA GLN A 74 -22.11 -0.07 -15.28
C GLN A 74 -23.51 -0.48 -14.84
N ILE A 75 -23.64 -1.55 -14.03
CA ILE A 75 -24.93 -1.99 -13.49
C ILE A 75 -25.56 -0.88 -12.63
N MET A 76 -24.77 -0.22 -11.79
CA MET A 76 -25.24 0.88 -10.94
C MET A 76 -25.74 2.07 -11.78
N ILE A 77 -25.04 2.42 -12.85
CA ILE A 77 -25.48 3.49 -13.78
C ILE A 77 -26.81 3.12 -14.44
N GLU A 78 -26.95 1.91 -14.96
CA GLU A 78 -28.18 1.43 -15.60
C GLU A 78 -29.39 1.41 -14.66
N ARG A 79 -29.14 1.15 -13.37
CA ARG A 79 -30.17 1.08 -12.33
C ARG A 79 -30.44 2.41 -11.63
N GLY A 80 -29.69 3.46 -11.94
CA GLY A 80 -29.78 4.76 -11.26
C GLY A 80 -29.33 4.71 -9.80
N TRP A 81 -28.38 3.83 -9.44
CA TRP A 81 -27.85 3.67 -8.08
C TRP A 81 -26.54 4.44 -7.88
N ILE A 82 -26.42 5.62 -8.46
CA ILE A 82 -25.30 6.56 -8.35
C ILE A 82 -25.75 7.86 -7.66
N ASP A 83 -24.81 8.59 -7.08
CA ASP A 83 -25.09 9.88 -6.42
C ASP A 83 -24.92 11.02 -7.43
N GLU A 84 -25.92 11.22 -8.32
CA GLU A 84 -25.88 12.27 -9.34
C GLU A 84 -25.64 13.69 -8.77
N PRO A 85 -26.27 14.09 -7.63
CA PRO A 85 -25.98 15.39 -7.03
C PRO A 85 -24.51 15.55 -6.62
N PHE A 86 -23.91 14.53 -6.00
CA PHE A 86 -22.49 14.55 -5.64
C PHE A 86 -21.61 14.61 -6.88
N ILE A 87 -21.88 13.80 -7.90
CA ILE A 87 -21.15 13.80 -9.16
C ILE A 87 -21.16 15.19 -9.79
N ALA A 88 -22.33 15.80 -9.92
CA ALA A 88 -22.47 17.13 -10.52
C ALA A 88 -21.76 18.23 -9.72
N ALA A 89 -21.86 18.18 -8.38
CA ALA A 89 -21.30 19.21 -7.52
C ALA A 89 -19.79 19.10 -7.31
N HIS A 90 -19.24 17.87 -7.24
CA HIS A 90 -17.90 17.64 -6.68
C HIS A 90 -16.94 16.90 -7.58
N THR A 91 -17.33 16.53 -8.82
CA THR A 91 -16.46 15.71 -9.68
C THR A 91 -16.37 16.24 -11.11
N ASN A 92 -15.36 15.76 -11.83
CA ASN A 92 -15.16 15.96 -13.27
C ASN A 92 -14.93 14.62 -13.98
N GLY A 93 -15.26 14.52 -15.29
CA GLY A 93 -14.94 13.36 -16.13
C GLY A 93 -15.95 12.21 -16.07
N PHE A 94 -17.11 12.37 -15.42
CA PHE A 94 -18.09 11.28 -15.29
C PHE A 94 -18.68 10.83 -16.64
N ALA A 95 -18.95 11.76 -17.57
CA ALA A 95 -19.56 11.43 -18.84
C ALA A 95 -18.70 10.46 -19.68
N GLU A 96 -17.39 10.68 -19.71
CA GLU A 96 -16.44 9.81 -20.40
C GLU A 96 -16.37 8.43 -19.74
N LEU A 97 -16.30 8.39 -18.41
CA LEU A 97 -16.32 7.14 -17.65
C LEU A 97 -17.62 6.37 -17.89
N ALA A 98 -18.78 7.01 -17.86
CA ALA A 98 -20.07 6.37 -18.10
C ALA A 98 -20.17 5.82 -19.55
N ALA A 99 -19.63 6.53 -20.53
CA ALA A 99 -19.54 6.02 -21.90
C ALA A 99 -18.66 4.77 -22.00
N TYR A 100 -17.54 4.76 -21.30
CA TYR A 100 -16.67 3.58 -21.23
C TYR A 100 -17.34 2.41 -20.51
N CYS A 101 -18.01 2.65 -19.38
CA CYS A 101 -18.73 1.60 -18.63
C CYS A 101 -19.73 0.84 -19.52
N LYS A 102 -20.40 1.51 -20.47
CA LYS A 102 -21.30 0.85 -21.44
C LYS A 102 -20.64 -0.25 -22.26
N THR A 103 -19.32 -0.23 -22.43
CA THR A 103 -18.58 -1.29 -23.11
C THR A 103 -18.38 -2.54 -22.24
N TRP A 104 -18.80 -2.49 -20.96
CA TRP A 104 -18.70 -3.56 -19.97
C TRP A 104 -20.08 -4.10 -19.53
N PRO A 105 -20.88 -4.67 -20.46
CA PRO A 105 -22.12 -5.31 -20.07
C PRO A 105 -21.87 -6.48 -19.12
N LEU A 106 -22.88 -6.87 -18.35
CA LEU A 106 -22.81 -7.93 -17.34
C LEU A 106 -22.15 -9.22 -17.85
N ALA A 107 -22.54 -9.67 -19.06
CA ALA A 107 -22.00 -10.91 -19.65
C ALA A 107 -20.48 -10.83 -19.86
N ARG A 108 -19.98 -9.74 -20.46
CA ARG A 108 -18.55 -9.50 -20.66
C ARG A 108 -17.80 -9.42 -19.32
N THR A 109 -18.39 -8.70 -18.36
CA THR A 109 -17.78 -8.58 -17.03
C THR A 109 -17.64 -9.94 -16.36
N ALA A 110 -18.69 -10.78 -16.40
CA ALA A 110 -18.65 -12.12 -15.84
C ALA A 110 -17.62 -13.02 -16.53
N GLU A 111 -17.54 -12.96 -17.84
CA GLU A 111 -16.56 -13.72 -18.65
C GLU A 111 -15.13 -13.34 -18.30
N VAL A 112 -14.80 -12.05 -18.34
CA VAL A 112 -13.44 -11.56 -18.10
C VAL A 112 -13.01 -11.79 -16.65
N THR A 113 -13.86 -11.45 -15.69
CA THR A 113 -13.52 -11.54 -14.26
C THR A 113 -13.60 -12.96 -13.70
N GLY A 114 -14.37 -13.84 -14.36
CA GLY A 114 -14.68 -15.18 -13.85
C GLY A 114 -15.61 -15.16 -12.62
N VAL A 115 -16.22 -14.01 -12.32
CA VAL A 115 -17.21 -13.87 -11.25
C VAL A 115 -18.60 -14.14 -11.82
N PRO A 116 -19.44 -14.97 -11.17
CA PRO A 116 -20.78 -15.23 -11.66
C PRO A 116 -21.62 -13.95 -11.82
N ALA A 117 -22.36 -13.83 -12.91
CA ALA A 117 -23.20 -12.66 -13.21
C ALA A 117 -24.11 -12.25 -12.04
N ARG A 118 -24.79 -13.22 -11.42
CA ARG A 118 -25.63 -12.98 -10.23
C ARG A 118 -24.88 -12.33 -9.05
N SER A 119 -23.58 -12.66 -8.90
CA SER A 119 -22.76 -12.10 -7.83
C SER A 119 -22.35 -10.66 -8.13
N LEU A 120 -22.14 -10.33 -9.42
CA LEU A 120 -21.88 -8.95 -9.87
C LEU A 120 -23.13 -8.07 -9.66
N GLU A 121 -24.32 -8.58 -10.01
CA GLU A 121 -25.59 -7.89 -9.76
C GLU A 121 -25.83 -7.67 -8.25
N ALA A 122 -25.59 -8.70 -7.44
CA ALA A 122 -25.71 -8.60 -5.98
C ALA A 122 -24.71 -7.58 -5.38
N ALA A 123 -23.48 -7.53 -5.89
CA ALA A 123 -22.50 -6.53 -5.45
C ALA A 123 -22.94 -5.10 -5.82
N ALA A 124 -23.43 -4.91 -7.04
CA ALA A 124 -23.95 -3.62 -7.49
C ALA A 124 -25.17 -3.17 -6.67
N GLU A 125 -26.07 -4.09 -6.35
CA GLU A 125 -27.25 -3.80 -5.54
C GLU A 125 -26.89 -3.46 -4.10
N LEU A 126 -26.07 -4.30 -3.44
CA LEU A 126 -25.62 -4.06 -2.06
C LEU A 126 -24.91 -2.71 -1.93
N TRP A 127 -23.96 -2.44 -2.82
CA TRP A 127 -23.19 -1.20 -2.76
C TRP A 127 -24.00 0.02 -3.18
N GLY A 128 -24.71 -0.07 -4.30
CA GLY A 128 -25.41 1.05 -4.91
C GLY A 128 -26.60 1.55 -4.09
N ARG A 129 -27.34 0.64 -3.44
CA ARG A 129 -28.52 0.98 -2.63
C ARG A 129 -28.19 1.35 -1.18
N ALA A 130 -27.00 1.04 -0.70
CA ALA A 130 -26.55 1.42 0.64
C ALA A 130 -26.55 2.95 0.79
N LYS A 131 -26.89 3.46 1.97
CA LYS A 131 -26.79 4.89 2.32
C LYS A 131 -25.39 5.28 2.74
N SER A 132 -24.66 4.32 3.34
CA SER A 132 -23.29 4.47 3.78
C SER A 132 -22.50 3.21 3.43
N SER A 133 -21.26 3.38 2.99
CA SER A 133 -20.42 2.22 2.67
C SER A 133 -18.94 2.56 2.71
N PHE A 134 -18.13 1.58 3.04
CA PHE A 134 -16.67 1.71 3.15
C PHE A 134 -15.98 0.68 2.25
N LEU A 135 -15.10 1.14 1.36
CA LEU A 135 -14.27 0.26 0.54
C LEU A 135 -12.83 0.37 1.00
N PHE A 136 -12.20 -0.75 1.28
CA PHE A 136 -10.76 -0.77 1.43
C PHE A 136 -10.13 -1.95 0.68
N HIS A 137 -8.88 -1.77 0.32
CA HIS A 137 -8.12 -2.76 -0.41
C HIS A 137 -6.69 -2.88 0.14
N ALA A 138 -5.99 -3.87 -0.33
CA ALA A 138 -4.57 -4.03 -0.05
C ALA A 138 -3.81 -4.41 -1.34
N ARG A 139 -2.62 -4.95 -1.17
CA ARG A 139 -1.69 -5.28 -2.26
C ARG A 139 -2.24 -6.27 -3.28
N GLY A 140 -3.28 -7.02 -2.94
CA GLY A 140 -3.90 -7.97 -3.86
C GLY A 140 -4.47 -7.34 -5.14
N ILE A 141 -4.92 -6.07 -5.10
CA ILE A 141 -5.33 -5.35 -6.32
C ILE A 141 -4.23 -4.42 -6.87
N GLU A 142 -3.23 -4.06 -6.03
CA GLU A 142 -2.18 -3.11 -6.39
C GLU A 142 -0.98 -3.77 -7.10
N HIS A 143 -0.54 -4.94 -6.63
CA HIS A 143 0.68 -5.61 -7.10
C HIS A 143 0.43 -6.42 -8.38
N HIS A 144 -0.12 -5.76 -9.39
CA HIS A 144 -0.29 -6.24 -10.76
C HIS A 144 0.28 -5.21 -11.73
N SER A 145 0.65 -5.63 -12.93
CA SER A 145 1.10 -4.72 -13.98
C SER A 145 0.03 -3.66 -14.36
N ASN A 146 -1.23 -3.95 -14.06
CA ASN A 146 -2.38 -3.06 -14.21
C ASN A 146 -2.93 -2.57 -12.86
N GLY A 147 -2.12 -2.58 -11.80
CA GLY A 147 -2.54 -2.23 -10.44
C GLY A 147 -3.08 -0.80 -10.31
N VAL A 148 -2.54 0.15 -11.07
CA VAL A 148 -3.06 1.52 -11.10
C VAL A 148 -4.50 1.54 -11.60
N GLN A 149 -4.81 0.81 -12.67
CA GLN A 149 -6.17 0.70 -13.23
C GLN A 149 -7.13 0.05 -12.23
N ASN A 150 -6.67 -0.97 -11.51
CA ASN A 150 -7.47 -1.65 -10.49
C ASN A 150 -7.86 -0.69 -9.36
N VAL A 151 -6.91 0.09 -8.84
CA VAL A 151 -7.13 1.08 -7.78
C VAL A 151 -8.04 2.22 -8.26
N LEU A 152 -7.81 2.74 -9.47
CA LEU A 152 -8.66 3.79 -10.05
C LEU A 152 -10.10 3.32 -10.27
N GLY A 153 -10.30 2.04 -10.63
CA GLY A 153 -11.63 1.43 -10.71
C GLY A 153 -12.37 1.46 -9.36
N ALA A 154 -11.69 1.12 -8.28
CA ALA A 154 -12.25 1.20 -6.93
C ALA A 154 -12.58 2.64 -6.52
N ILE A 155 -11.70 3.60 -6.82
CA ILE A 155 -11.91 5.02 -6.54
C ILE A 155 -13.12 5.54 -7.34
N ASN A 156 -13.22 5.19 -8.62
CA ASN A 156 -14.36 5.58 -9.46
C ASN A 156 -15.69 5.08 -8.88
N LEU A 157 -15.74 3.84 -8.37
CA LEU A 157 -16.94 3.29 -7.73
C LEU A 157 -17.35 4.09 -6.49
N VAL A 158 -16.37 4.43 -5.63
CA VAL A 158 -16.58 5.23 -4.40
C VAL A 158 -17.06 6.63 -4.74
N LEU A 159 -16.45 7.29 -5.73
CA LEU A 159 -16.84 8.64 -6.16
C LEU A 159 -18.23 8.65 -6.80
N ALA A 160 -18.54 7.68 -7.68
CA ALA A 160 -19.84 7.62 -8.34
C ALA A 160 -21.00 7.42 -7.34
N SER A 161 -20.73 6.79 -6.20
CA SER A 161 -21.71 6.59 -5.13
C SER A 161 -21.63 7.65 -4.03
N GLY A 162 -20.76 8.67 -4.14
CA GLY A 162 -20.60 9.74 -3.15
C GLY A 162 -20.18 9.25 -1.75
N ARG A 163 -19.40 8.16 -1.66
CA ARG A 163 -19.02 7.49 -0.40
C ARG A 163 -17.68 7.98 0.14
N ILE A 164 -17.47 9.29 0.14
CA ILE A 164 -16.23 9.92 0.61
C ILE A 164 -16.54 11.21 1.36
N GLY A 165 -15.78 11.55 2.38
CA GLY A 165 -15.95 12.78 3.16
C GLY A 165 -17.21 12.81 4.04
N LYS A 166 -17.86 11.69 4.28
CA LYS A 166 -19.08 11.55 5.06
C LYS A 166 -18.89 10.56 6.22
N PRO A 167 -19.59 10.71 7.34
CA PRO A 167 -19.64 9.70 8.39
C PRO A 167 -20.09 8.34 7.84
N HIS A 168 -19.51 7.28 8.38
CA HIS A 168 -19.80 5.89 8.01
C HIS A 168 -19.60 5.56 6.54
N SER A 169 -18.81 6.37 5.83
CA SER A 169 -18.46 6.16 4.43
C SER A 169 -17.00 6.49 4.20
N GLY A 170 -16.34 5.73 3.33
CA GLY A 170 -14.95 6.01 3.07
C GLY A 170 -14.27 5.07 2.10
N TYR A 171 -13.03 5.45 1.84
CA TYR A 171 -12.08 4.69 1.06
C TYR A 171 -10.74 4.65 1.79
N GLY A 172 -10.08 3.51 1.74
CA GLY A 172 -8.77 3.35 2.32
C GLY A 172 -7.95 2.24 1.70
N THR A 173 -6.64 2.27 1.94
CA THR A 173 -5.72 1.20 1.55
C THR A 173 -5.00 0.68 2.78
N ILE A 174 -4.92 -0.63 2.93
CA ILE A 174 -4.12 -1.27 3.97
C ILE A 174 -2.69 -1.38 3.45
N VAL A 175 -1.80 -0.54 3.96
CA VAL A 175 -0.37 -0.63 3.68
C VAL A 175 0.28 -1.72 4.54
N GLY A 176 1.36 -2.32 4.03
CA GLY A 176 1.98 -3.49 4.68
C GLY A 176 2.84 -3.18 5.88
N GLN A 177 3.56 -2.05 5.87
CA GLN A 177 4.50 -1.66 6.92
C GLN A 177 3.93 -0.55 7.79
N ALA A 178 4.36 -0.54 9.07
CA ALA A 178 4.25 0.62 9.91
C ALA A 178 4.95 1.80 9.22
N ASN A 179 4.39 2.99 9.33
CA ASN A 179 4.90 4.21 8.70
C ASN A 179 5.01 4.21 7.15
N GLY A 180 4.44 3.22 6.46
CA GLY A 180 4.35 3.27 4.98
C GLY A 180 3.55 4.48 4.48
N GLN A 181 2.67 5.02 5.30
CA GLN A 181 1.94 6.26 5.08
C GLN A 181 2.84 7.48 5.40
N GLY A 182 3.41 7.53 6.60
CA GLY A 182 4.24 8.64 7.06
C GLY A 182 5.49 8.86 6.21
N GLY A 183 6.15 7.79 5.76
CA GLY A 183 7.30 7.93 4.87
C GLY A 183 7.02 8.77 3.62
N ARG A 184 5.84 8.65 3.02
CA ARG A 184 5.42 9.51 1.90
C ARG A 184 5.17 10.95 2.33
N GLU A 185 4.59 11.14 3.49
CA GLU A 185 4.28 12.45 4.07
C GLU A 185 5.56 13.20 4.45
N HIS A 186 6.60 12.47 4.84
CA HIS A 186 7.91 13.01 5.22
C HIS A 186 8.86 13.27 4.04
N GLY A 187 8.50 12.81 2.83
CA GLY A 187 9.32 12.98 1.62
C GLY A 187 10.30 11.83 1.35
N GLN A 188 10.09 10.64 1.88
CA GLN A 188 10.90 9.45 1.55
C GLN A 188 10.63 8.86 0.15
N LYS A 189 9.60 9.34 -0.53
CA LYS A 189 9.33 8.95 -1.90
C LYS A 189 10.20 9.75 -2.86
N CYS A 190 10.63 9.11 -3.95
CA CYS A 190 11.60 9.67 -4.89
C CYS A 190 11.24 11.00 -5.55
N ASP A 191 9.98 11.39 -5.52
CA ASP A 191 9.43 12.61 -6.15
C ASP A 191 8.81 13.58 -5.14
N GLN A 192 9.00 13.36 -3.84
CA GLN A 192 8.34 14.14 -2.79
C GLN A 192 9.31 14.77 -1.79
N LEU A 193 8.85 15.85 -1.19
CA LEU A 193 9.45 16.56 -0.07
C LEU A 193 8.49 16.57 1.13
N PRO A 194 8.93 16.90 2.35
CA PRO A 194 8.08 16.96 3.55
C PRO A 194 6.78 17.73 3.34
N GLY A 195 5.69 17.24 3.94
CA GLY A 195 4.35 17.78 3.77
C GLY A 195 3.66 17.33 2.49
N TRP A 196 4.13 16.24 1.89
CA TRP A 196 3.64 15.72 0.62
C TRP A 196 3.80 16.72 -0.55
N ARG A 197 4.91 17.44 -0.56
CA ARG A 197 5.24 18.41 -1.58
C ARG A 197 5.91 17.75 -2.78
N ASP A 198 5.60 18.25 -3.97
CA ASP A 198 6.26 17.83 -5.21
C ASP A 198 7.68 18.42 -5.28
N ILE A 199 8.70 17.57 -5.42
CA ILE A 199 10.10 17.94 -5.52
C ILE A 199 10.40 18.73 -6.82
N SER A 200 9.56 18.60 -7.85
CA SER A 200 9.70 19.34 -9.10
C SER A 200 9.12 20.75 -9.04
N ASN A 201 8.34 21.08 -8.02
CA ASN A 201 7.73 22.39 -7.86
C ASN A 201 8.73 23.41 -7.26
N PRO A 202 9.08 24.50 -7.96
CA PRO A 202 10.06 25.48 -7.47
C PRO A 202 9.67 26.17 -6.16
N GLU A 203 8.37 26.38 -5.89
CA GLU A 203 7.92 26.98 -4.63
C GLU A 203 8.13 26.01 -3.46
N HIS A 204 7.82 24.73 -3.68
CA HIS A 204 8.05 23.69 -2.69
C HIS A 204 9.55 23.54 -2.37
N ARG A 205 10.39 23.54 -3.41
CA ARG A 205 11.87 23.48 -3.25
C ARG A 205 12.40 24.65 -2.45
N ARG A 206 12.04 25.89 -2.80
CA ARG A 206 12.47 27.09 -2.07
C ARG A 206 12.06 27.04 -0.61
N TYR A 207 10.83 26.61 -0.31
CA TYR A 207 10.37 26.49 1.06
C TYR A 207 11.23 25.49 1.85
N ILE A 208 11.41 24.28 1.35
CA ILE A 208 12.20 23.25 2.04
C ILE A 208 13.67 23.64 2.15
N ALA A 209 14.27 24.24 1.10
CA ALA A 209 15.62 24.77 1.16
C ALA A 209 15.79 25.80 2.29
N SER A 210 14.77 26.66 2.51
CA SER A 210 14.78 27.63 3.60
C SER A 210 14.66 26.99 4.97
N VAL A 211 13.90 25.91 5.11
CA VAL A 211 13.75 25.16 6.38
C VAL A 211 15.06 24.43 6.74
N TRP A 212 15.68 23.78 5.76
CA TRP A 212 16.93 23.04 5.96
C TRP A 212 18.19 23.93 5.92
N ASP A 213 18.00 25.23 5.65
CA ASP A 213 19.09 26.21 5.52
C ASP A 213 20.20 25.74 4.54
N VAL A 214 19.76 25.30 3.35
CA VAL A 214 20.62 24.88 2.26
C VAL A 214 20.28 25.63 0.98
N PRO A 215 21.25 25.82 0.06
CA PRO A 215 20.95 26.36 -1.26
C PRO A 215 19.96 25.46 -2.02
N GLU A 216 18.95 26.04 -2.68
CA GLU A 216 17.97 25.29 -3.47
C GLU A 216 18.64 24.36 -4.52
N ALA A 217 19.77 24.79 -5.07
CA ALA A 217 20.54 24.03 -6.05
C ALA A 217 21.18 22.75 -5.48
N GLU A 218 21.33 22.64 -4.16
CA GLU A 218 21.82 21.41 -3.51
C GLU A 218 20.72 20.37 -3.30
N LEU A 219 19.45 20.73 -3.41
CA LEU A 219 18.36 19.77 -3.37
C LEU A 219 18.38 18.89 -4.63
N PRO A 220 18.27 17.56 -4.51
CA PRO A 220 18.23 16.69 -5.67
C PRO A 220 16.99 16.95 -6.54
N GLY A 221 17.02 16.51 -7.77
CA GLY A 221 15.84 16.37 -8.61
C GLY A 221 15.02 15.11 -8.23
N PRO A 222 13.93 14.85 -8.98
CA PRO A 222 13.17 13.60 -8.81
C PRO A 222 14.09 12.39 -8.99
N GLY A 223 13.97 11.41 -8.10
CA GLY A 223 14.60 10.12 -8.25
C GLY A 223 13.79 9.19 -9.15
N VAL A 224 14.09 7.90 -9.05
CA VAL A 224 13.40 6.84 -9.80
C VAL A 224 12.79 5.81 -8.84
N ASP A 225 11.85 4.99 -9.32
CA ASP A 225 11.34 3.89 -8.52
C ASP A 225 12.41 2.81 -8.26
N ALA A 226 12.13 1.93 -7.31
CA ALA A 226 13.12 0.94 -6.87
C ALA A 226 13.57 0.00 -8.00
N TYR A 227 12.66 -0.39 -8.93
CA TYR A 227 13.04 -1.30 -10.00
C TYR A 227 13.84 -0.59 -11.10
N GLU A 228 13.48 0.63 -11.42
CA GLU A 228 14.26 1.46 -12.36
C GLU A 228 15.66 1.79 -11.79
N MET A 229 15.77 1.95 -10.48
CA MET A 229 17.08 2.07 -9.82
C MET A 229 17.96 0.83 -10.10
N PHE A 230 17.39 -0.38 -10.00
CA PHE A 230 18.13 -1.59 -10.32
C PHE A 230 18.47 -1.71 -11.82
N ARG A 231 17.63 -1.23 -12.73
CA ARG A 231 17.97 -1.12 -14.16
C ARG A 231 19.15 -0.19 -14.39
N LYS A 232 19.19 0.94 -13.70
CA LYS A 232 20.31 1.90 -13.77
C LYS A 232 21.59 1.36 -13.16
N ILE A 233 21.51 0.56 -12.10
CA ILE A 233 22.66 -0.18 -11.55
C ILE A 233 23.16 -1.17 -12.60
N ASP A 234 22.30 -1.97 -13.19
CA ASP A 234 22.66 -2.96 -14.21
C ASP A 234 23.29 -2.31 -15.45
N ALA A 235 22.85 -1.12 -15.83
CA ALA A 235 23.40 -0.30 -16.90
C ALA A 235 24.74 0.40 -16.54
N GLY A 236 25.18 0.35 -15.26
CA GLY A 236 26.37 1.04 -14.77
C GLY A 236 26.21 2.56 -14.58
N GLU A 237 24.99 3.07 -14.63
CA GLU A 237 24.70 4.49 -14.37
C GLU A 237 24.74 4.80 -12.86
N ILE A 238 24.31 3.85 -12.02
CA ILE A 238 24.39 3.93 -10.56
C ILE A 238 25.49 2.94 -10.13
N LYS A 239 26.50 3.44 -9.45
CA LYS A 239 27.70 2.69 -9.06
C LYS A 239 27.77 2.45 -7.55
N GLY A 240 27.11 3.27 -6.75
CA GLY A 240 27.04 3.16 -5.31
C GLY A 240 25.59 3.07 -4.81
N LEU A 241 25.37 2.26 -3.77
CA LEU A 241 24.06 2.09 -3.13
C LEU A 241 24.21 2.17 -1.60
N ILE A 242 23.32 2.90 -0.98
CA ILE A 242 23.06 2.78 0.47
C ILE A 242 21.62 2.28 0.64
N SER A 243 21.44 1.12 1.27
CA SER A 243 20.13 0.60 1.60
C SER A 243 19.88 0.61 3.11
N ILE A 244 18.68 0.98 3.52
CA ILE A 244 18.27 1.00 4.93
C ILE A 244 17.04 0.09 5.08
N CYS A 245 17.19 -1.00 5.85
CA CYS A 245 16.13 -1.96 6.16
C CYS A 245 15.39 -2.47 4.90
N PHE A 246 16.12 -2.72 3.83
CA PHE A 246 15.55 -3.14 2.54
C PHE A 246 16.22 -4.42 2.03
N ASN A 247 15.39 -5.44 1.72
CA ASN A 247 15.85 -6.73 1.20
C ASN A 247 15.32 -6.97 -0.23
N PRO A 248 15.79 -6.21 -1.25
CA PRO A 248 15.29 -6.25 -2.63
C PRO A 248 15.47 -7.60 -3.31
N LYS A 249 16.50 -8.37 -2.96
CA LYS A 249 16.73 -9.72 -3.51
C LYS A 249 15.57 -10.69 -3.23
N ILE A 250 14.76 -10.42 -2.19
CA ILE A 250 13.55 -11.20 -1.90
C ILE A 250 12.29 -10.45 -2.32
N SER A 251 12.24 -9.13 -2.12
CA SER A 251 11.00 -8.36 -2.24
C SER A 251 10.71 -7.82 -3.64
N LEU A 252 11.71 -7.68 -4.50
CA LEU A 252 11.50 -7.24 -5.88
C LEU A 252 11.25 -8.44 -6.82
N PRO A 253 10.45 -8.25 -7.88
CA PRO A 253 10.27 -9.25 -8.92
C PRO A 253 11.58 -9.50 -9.67
N ASP A 254 11.67 -10.64 -10.38
CA ASP A 254 12.88 -11.07 -11.11
C ASP A 254 14.14 -11.00 -10.24
N ASN A 255 14.16 -11.80 -9.18
CA ASN A 255 15.25 -11.76 -8.21
C ASN A 255 16.63 -12.14 -8.79
N GLN A 256 16.68 -12.81 -9.93
CA GLN A 256 17.94 -13.12 -10.62
C GLN A 256 18.53 -11.85 -11.23
N PHE A 257 17.70 -11.02 -11.84
CA PHE A 257 18.10 -9.70 -12.33
C PHE A 257 18.60 -8.82 -11.18
N VAL A 258 17.85 -8.74 -10.08
CA VAL A 258 18.24 -7.96 -8.89
C VAL A 258 19.59 -8.41 -8.35
N THR A 259 19.84 -9.72 -8.30
CA THR A 259 21.13 -10.27 -7.85
C THR A 259 22.28 -9.83 -8.75
N ARG A 260 22.12 -9.97 -10.09
CA ARG A 260 23.15 -9.54 -11.06
C ARG A 260 23.44 -8.03 -10.97
N ALA A 261 22.39 -7.21 -10.74
CA ALA A 261 22.58 -5.78 -10.58
C ALA A 261 23.39 -5.45 -9.31
N LEU A 262 23.07 -6.09 -8.18
CA LEU A 262 23.86 -5.92 -6.94
C LEU A 262 25.34 -6.26 -7.11
N GLU A 263 25.64 -7.28 -7.90
CA GLU A 263 27.04 -7.71 -8.18
C GLU A 263 27.82 -6.72 -9.07
N LYS A 264 27.15 -5.76 -9.72
CA LYS A 264 27.78 -4.72 -10.53
C LYS A 264 28.08 -3.43 -9.77
N LEU A 265 27.60 -3.30 -8.53
CA LEU A 265 27.89 -2.12 -7.71
C LEU A 265 29.39 -2.03 -7.41
N GLU A 266 29.95 -0.83 -7.56
CA GLU A 266 31.33 -0.54 -7.16
C GLU A 266 31.45 -0.33 -5.64
N HIS A 267 30.36 0.09 -4.99
CA HIS A 267 30.31 0.29 -3.55
C HIS A 267 28.89 0.15 -3.02
N TYR A 268 28.70 -0.72 -2.04
CA TYR A 268 27.40 -0.95 -1.42
C TYR A 268 27.46 -0.93 0.11
N VAL A 269 26.68 -0.07 0.73
CA VAL A 269 26.49 0.01 2.19
C VAL A 269 25.09 -0.46 2.53
N ALA A 270 24.97 -1.45 3.40
CA ALA A 270 23.69 -1.92 3.94
C ALA A 270 23.57 -1.54 5.42
N ILE A 271 22.48 -0.87 5.77
CA ILE A 271 22.08 -0.62 7.15
C ILE A 271 20.91 -1.55 7.43
N ASP A 272 21.12 -2.56 8.25
CA ASP A 272 20.08 -3.53 8.60
C ASP A 272 20.44 -4.21 9.95
N PHE A 273 19.44 -4.73 10.64
CA PHE A 273 19.61 -5.40 11.92
C PHE A 273 19.96 -6.90 11.79
N PHE A 274 19.90 -7.46 10.58
CA PHE A 274 20.41 -8.79 10.28
C PHE A 274 21.21 -8.77 8.98
N LEU A 275 22.26 -9.61 8.91
CA LEU A 275 22.90 -9.93 7.64
C LEU A 275 21.92 -10.77 6.80
N ASN A 276 21.06 -10.07 6.07
CA ASN A 276 20.03 -10.65 5.22
C ASN A 276 20.56 -11.02 3.83
N ASP A 277 19.71 -11.60 2.99
CA ASP A 277 20.09 -12.11 1.67
C ASP A 277 20.65 -11.03 0.72
N THR A 278 20.24 -9.78 0.89
CA THR A 278 20.74 -8.64 0.11
C THR A 278 21.99 -8.05 0.75
N ALA A 279 22.01 -7.87 2.06
CA ALA A 279 23.16 -7.32 2.79
C ALA A 279 24.44 -8.16 2.64
N GLN A 280 24.31 -9.45 2.29
CA GLN A 280 25.46 -10.30 1.95
C GLN A 280 26.25 -9.84 0.71
N HIS A 281 25.70 -8.97 -0.13
CA HIS A 281 26.37 -8.37 -1.28
C HIS A 281 27.04 -7.03 -0.94
N ALA A 282 26.84 -6.50 0.28
CA ALA A 282 27.37 -5.20 0.68
C ALA A 282 28.87 -5.28 1.01
N ASP A 283 29.61 -4.22 0.66
CA ASP A 283 31.01 -4.03 1.08
C ASP A 283 31.08 -3.64 2.55
N ILE A 284 30.09 -2.90 3.04
CA ILE A 284 29.99 -2.45 4.42
C ILE A 284 28.57 -2.74 4.92
N VAL A 285 28.47 -3.38 6.10
CA VAL A 285 27.22 -3.59 6.80
C VAL A 285 27.27 -2.83 8.13
N LEU A 286 26.35 -1.91 8.33
CA LEU A 286 26.20 -1.15 9.56
C LEU A 286 25.00 -1.71 10.32
N PRO A 287 25.16 -2.19 11.56
CA PRO A 287 24.06 -2.77 12.31
C PRO A 287 23.11 -1.68 12.80
N GLY A 288 21.92 -1.65 12.21
CA GLY A 288 20.81 -0.76 12.55
C GLY A 288 19.95 -1.28 13.70
N SER A 289 18.91 -0.52 14.03
CA SER A 289 18.00 -0.83 15.13
C SER A 289 16.68 -1.46 14.66
N LEU A 290 16.06 -2.21 15.59
CA LEU A 290 14.65 -2.57 15.52
C LEU A 290 13.77 -1.39 16.00
N GLN A 291 12.49 -1.42 15.68
CA GLN A 291 11.55 -0.39 16.14
C GLN A 291 11.37 -0.38 17.66
N GLU A 292 11.59 -1.51 18.32
CA GLU A 292 11.53 -1.63 19.79
C GLU A 292 12.76 -1.04 20.49
N GLU A 293 13.84 -0.81 19.74
CA GLU A 293 15.12 -0.27 20.21
C GLU A 293 15.22 1.24 19.97
N ASP A 294 14.22 1.83 19.32
CA ASP A 294 14.16 3.26 19.00
C ASP A 294 12.83 3.86 19.43
N GLU A 295 12.71 5.17 19.31
CA GLU A 295 11.47 5.93 19.53
C GLU A 295 11.21 6.88 18.35
N GLY A 296 9.99 7.37 18.23
CA GLY A 296 9.63 8.31 17.18
C GLY A 296 8.15 8.34 16.91
N THR A 297 7.78 8.77 15.71
CA THR A 297 6.39 8.80 15.27
C THR A 297 6.20 7.96 14.02
N VAL A 298 5.02 7.36 13.89
CA VAL A 298 4.59 6.69 12.67
C VAL A 298 3.19 7.15 12.30
N THR A 299 2.90 7.22 11.01
CA THR A 299 1.53 7.46 10.55
C THR A 299 0.90 6.13 10.17
N GLN A 300 -0.16 5.78 10.87
CA GLN A 300 -0.97 4.60 10.63
C GLN A 300 -1.76 4.72 9.32
N VAL A 301 -2.25 3.61 8.80
CA VAL A 301 -2.97 3.49 7.52
C VAL A 301 -4.18 4.43 7.34
N GLU A 302 -4.78 4.89 8.42
CA GLU A 302 -5.92 5.83 8.40
C GLU A 302 -5.49 7.31 8.45
N GLY A 303 -4.17 7.61 8.48
CA GLY A 303 -3.64 8.97 8.59
C GLY A 303 -3.47 9.47 10.02
N ARG A 304 -3.52 8.59 11.01
CA ARG A 304 -3.30 8.91 12.42
C ARG A 304 -1.82 8.80 12.77
N ILE A 305 -1.22 9.88 13.24
CA ILE A 305 0.15 9.94 13.72
C ILE A 305 0.16 9.44 15.17
N ILE A 306 0.92 8.40 15.44
CA ILE A 306 1.08 7.80 16.77
C ILE A 306 2.55 7.81 17.18
N LYS A 307 2.83 7.75 18.48
CA LYS A 307 4.18 7.65 19.02
C LYS A 307 4.58 6.20 19.26
N ILE A 308 5.79 5.86 18.90
CA ILE A 308 6.47 4.63 19.30
C ILE A 308 7.42 4.96 20.42
N ASN A 309 7.37 4.18 21.49
CA ASN A 309 8.26 4.31 22.62
C ASN A 309 9.31 3.20 22.59
N ARG A 310 10.55 3.55 22.87
CA ARG A 310 11.62 2.57 23.02
C ARG A 310 11.33 1.63 24.19
N ALA A 311 11.46 0.35 23.95
CA ALA A 311 11.24 -0.70 24.95
C ALA A 311 12.56 -1.30 25.49
N VAL A 312 13.58 -1.38 24.62
CA VAL A 312 14.88 -1.97 24.93
C VAL A 312 16.01 -1.15 24.31
N ASP A 313 17.24 -1.36 24.77
CA ASP A 313 18.42 -0.77 24.16
C ASP A 313 18.92 -1.59 22.97
N CYS A 314 19.61 -0.93 22.04
CA CYS A 314 20.26 -1.62 20.93
C CYS A 314 21.31 -2.62 21.46
N PRO A 315 21.36 -3.85 20.93
CA PRO A 315 22.34 -4.86 21.37
C PRO A 315 23.71 -4.65 20.73
N GLY A 316 24.76 -4.93 21.49
CA GLY A 316 26.14 -4.97 20.97
C GLY A 316 26.59 -3.64 20.35
N GLU A 317 26.98 -3.68 19.09
CA GLU A 317 27.43 -2.50 18.32
C GLU A 317 26.32 -1.91 17.44
N ALA A 318 25.06 -2.35 17.59
CA ALA A 318 23.94 -1.78 16.85
C ALA A 318 23.65 -0.35 17.32
N HIS A 319 23.36 0.53 16.37
CA HIS A 319 22.99 1.91 16.62
C HIS A 319 21.62 2.21 15.99
N ARG A 320 20.93 3.21 16.54
CA ARG A 320 19.69 3.69 15.94
C ARG A 320 19.95 4.24 14.55
N ASP A 321 19.08 3.96 13.62
CA ASP A 321 19.27 4.30 12.20
C ASP A 321 19.51 5.79 11.97
N TRP A 322 18.79 6.68 12.70
CA TRP A 322 18.99 8.12 12.57
C TRP A 322 20.37 8.58 13.06
N VAL A 323 20.97 7.90 14.05
CA VAL A 323 22.35 8.16 14.51
C VAL A 323 23.34 7.74 13.42
N ILE A 324 23.15 6.56 12.83
CA ILE A 324 23.98 6.08 11.73
C ILE A 324 23.96 7.07 10.55
N VAL A 325 22.78 7.59 10.19
CA VAL A 325 22.65 8.59 9.12
C VAL A 325 23.41 9.88 9.46
N GLN A 326 23.37 10.36 10.71
CA GLN A 326 24.14 11.52 11.13
C GLN A 326 25.66 11.27 11.10
N ASP A 327 26.09 10.08 11.49
CA ASP A 327 27.51 9.72 11.47
C ASP A 327 28.02 9.60 10.03
N LEU A 328 27.22 9.05 9.12
CA LEU A 328 27.53 9.04 7.69
C LEU A 328 27.64 10.47 7.12
N ALA A 329 26.71 11.36 7.48
CA ALA A 329 26.76 12.75 7.03
C ALA A 329 28.04 13.46 7.52
N ARG A 330 28.46 13.21 8.78
CA ARG A 330 29.74 13.73 9.32
C ARG A 330 30.94 13.15 8.58
N ALA A 331 30.96 11.85 8.34
CA ALA A 331 32.05 11.17 7.61
C ALA A 331 32.18 11.69 6.17
N LEU A 332 31.06 12.05 5.53
CA LEU A 332 31.02 12.64 4.19
C LEU A 332 31.32 14.16 4.19
N GLY A 333 31.67 14.74 5.32
CA GLY A 333 31.97 16.19 5.45
C GLY A 333 30.74 17.09 5.31
N ARG A 334 29.54 16.56 5.56
CA ARG A 334 28.24 17.28 5.45
C ARG A 334 27.47 17.25 6.77
N PRO A 335 28.05 17.72 7.91
CA PRO A 335 27.41 17.63 9.23
C PRO A 335 26.24 18.63 9.41
N LYS A 336 26.15 19.69 8.60
CA LYS A 336 25.08 20.71 8.71
C LYS A 336 23.71 20.05 8.51
N GLY A 337 22.78 20.30 9.43
CA GLY A 337 21.44 19.70 9.43
C GLY A 337 21.38 18.26 9.97
N PHE A 338 22.52 17.69 10.38
CA PHE A 338 22.62 16.33 10.94
C PHE A 338 23.22 16.37 12.35
N THR A 339 22.63 17.17 13.24
CA THR A 339 23.12 17.39 14.61
C THR A 339 22.00 17.27 15.65
N PHE A 340 21.00 16.46 15.34
CA PHE A 340 19.89 16.21 16.26
C PHE A 340 20.36 15.41 17.48
N ASP A 341 19.77 15.69 18.62
CA ASP A 341 20.01 14.98 19.89
C ASP A 341 18.93 13.93 20.19
N SER A 342 17.81 13.98 19.48
CA SER A 342 16.67 13.12 19.74
C SER A 342 15.74 12.98 18.51
N PRO A 343 14.97 11.89 18.40
CA PRO A 343 13.90 11.77 17.43
C PRO A 343 12.84 12.87 17.56
N ARG A 344 12.63 13.38 18.77
CA ARG A 344 11.75 14.53 19.00
C ARG A 344 12.25 15.79 18.27
N ALA A 345 13.55 16.08 18.34
CA ALA A 345 14.12 17.22 17.64
C ALA A 345 13.97 17.10 16.11
N ILE A 346 14.13 15.89 15.57
CA ILE A 346 13.87 15.59 14.15
C ILE A 346 12.39 15.84 13.81
N PHE A 347 11.48 15.41 14.69
CA PHE A 347 10.04 15.61 14.47
C PHE A 347 9.64 17.10 14.55
N GLU A 348 10.26 17.89 15.41
CA GLU A 348 10.02 19.35 15.47
C GLU A 348 10.44 20.04 14.16
N GLU A 349 11.55 19.64 13.53
CA GLU A 349 11.90 20.13 12.19
C GLU A 349 10.86 19.68 11.14
N LEU A 350 10.41 18.42 11.19
CA LEU A 350 9.37 17.91 10.29
C LEU A 350 8.06 18.70 10.40
N ARG A 351 7.67 19.12 11.61
CA ARG A 351 6.50 19.98 11.81
C ARG A 351 6.62 21.28 11.05
N VAL A 352 7.78 21.93 11.11
CA VAL A 352 8.06 23.15 10.34
C VAL A 352 8.10 22.84 8.85
N ALA A 353 8.80 21.80 8.44
CA ALA A 353 8.97 21.43 7.03
C ALA A 353 7.64 21.05 6.36
N SER A 354 6.70 20.46 7.09
CA SER A 354 5.38 20.07 6.56
C SER A 354 4.36 21.22 6.51
N ARG A 355 4.58 22.31 7.25
CA ARG A 355 3.64 23.44 7.37
C ARG A 355 3.19 23.96 6.01
N GLY A 356 1.88 24.05 5.80
CA GLY A 356 1.27 24.51 4.55
C GLY A 356 1.31 23.48 3.40
N GLY A 357 1.80 22.27 3.65
CA GLY A 357 1.69 21.15 2.73
C GLY A 357 0.34 20.42 2.85
N VAL A 358 0.12 19.44 1.98
CA VAL A 358 -1.09 18.60 2.03
C VAL A 358 -1.13 17.82 3.35
N ALA A 359 -0.01 17.21 3.73
CA ALA A 359 0.16 16.54 5.01
C ALA A 359 0.81 17.49 6.03
N ASP A 360 0.03 18.43 6.53
CA ASP A 360 0.50 19.43 7.50
C ASP A 360 0.50 18.86 8.92
N TYR A 361 1.68 18.82 9.53
CA TYR A 361 1.94 18.35 10.89
C TYR A 361 2.20 19.50 11.88
N SER A 362 2.11 20.76 11.45
CA SER A 362 2.57 21.88 12.25
C SER A 362 1.93 21.96 13.64
N GLY A 363 0.66 21.58 13.77
CA GLY A 363 -0.06 21.51 15.04
C GLY A 363 0.07 20.17 15.80
N VAL A 364 0.82 19.20 15.27
CA VAL A 364 1.02 17.91 15.95
C VAL A 364 2.20 18.02 16.93
N THR A 365 1.98 17.71 18.20
CA THR A 365 3.05 17.63 19.20
C THR A 365 3.06 16.27 19.88
N TYR A 366 4.18 15.89 20.47
CA TYR A 366 4.26 14.64 21.24
C TYR A 366 3.22 14.59 22.35
N GLU A 367 3.01 15.71 23.06
CA GLU A 367 2.02 15.84 24.12
C GLU A 367 0.60 15.61 23.60
N LYS A 368 0.27 16.19 22.44
CA LYS A 368 -1.03 16.00 21.81
C LYS A 368 -1.24 14.55 21.36
N ILE A 369 -0.21 13.93 20.76
CA ILE A 369 -0.26 12.51 20.38
C ILE A 369 -0.57 11.62 21.59
N GLU A 370 0.08 11.87 22.72
CA GLU A 370 -0.12 11.10 23.96
C GLU A 370 -1.51 11.34 24.55
N GLN A 371 -1.97 12.58 24.61
CA GLN A 371 -3.29 12.93 25.16
C GLN A 371 -4.46 12.38 24.33
N GLN A 372 -4.32 12.36 23.01
CA GLN A 372 -5.39 11.95 22.08
C GLN A 372 -5.23 10.52 21.54
N MET A 373 -4.24 9.77 22.03
CA MET A 373 -3.87 8.45 21.47
C MET A 373 -3.62 8.49 19.95
N GLY A 374 -2.99 9.57 19.49
CA GLY A 374 -2.69 9.84 18.10
C GLY A 374 -3.50 11.00 17.52
N VAL A 375 -2.93 11.67 16.51
CA VAL A 375 -3.49 12.86 15.88
C VAL A 375 -3.58 12.66 14.37
N PHE A 376 -4.73 12.95 13.78
CA PHE A 376 -4.89 12.88 12.32
C PHE A 376 -4.35 14.13 11.64
N TRP A 377 -3.58 13.95 10.58
CA TRP A 377 -3.21 15.07 9.70
C TRP A 377 -4.33 15.35 8.68
N PRO A 378 -4.38 16.57 8.09
CA PRO A 378 -3.64 17.77 8.49
C PRO A 378 -4.07 18.27 9.89
N CYS A 379 -3.08 18.76 10.64
CA CYS A 379 -3.29 19.37 11.95
C CYS A 379 -2.48 20.65 12.01
N TYR A 380 -3.16 21.79 12.00
CA TYR A 380 -2.55 23.09 11.84
C TYR A 380 -2.18 23.76 13.17
N ASP A 381 -1.05 24.49 13.24
CA ASP A 381 -0.72 25.42 14.32
C ASP A 381 -1.16 26.87 14.02
N HIS A 382 -1.66 27.11 12.81
CA HIS A 382 -2.15 28.38 12.33
C HIS A 382 -3.33 28.17 11.39
N ASP A 383 -4.22 29.11 11.32
CA ASP A 383 -5.28 29.12 10.30
C ASP A 383 -4.62 29.33 8.92
N PRO A 384 -4.75 28.36 8.02
CA PRO A 384 -4.07 28.43 6.73
C PRO A 384 -4.61 29.50 5.77
N GLN A 385 -5.75 30.13 6.09
CA GLN A 385 -6.33 31.23 5.31
C GLN A 385 -5.92 32.58 5.85
N THR A 386 -5.92 32.74 7.18
CA THR A 386 -5.67 34.03 7.84
C THR A 386 -4.24 34.16 8.41
N GLY A 387 -3.53 33.04 8.57
CA GLY A 387 -2.22 33.01 9.22
C GLY A 387 -2.27 33.16 10.75
N GLN A 388 -3.45 33.27 11.36
CA GLN A 388 -3.59 33.39 12.81
C GLN A 388 -3.23 32.08 13.50
N ALA A 389 -2.54 32.17 14.63
CA ALA A 389 -2.18 30.99 15.43
C ALA A 389 -3.44 30.26 15.95
N ILE A 390 -3.43 28.94 15.84
CA ILE A 390 -4.44 28.05 16.41
C ILE A 390 -3.81 27.35 17.62
N ALA A 391 -4.36 27.58 18.80
CA ALA A 391 -3.80 26.99 20.02
C ALA A 391 -4.00 25.48 20.10
N ASP A 392 -5.13 24.98 19.61
CA ASP A 392 -5.46 23.55 19.69
C ASP A 392 -6.34 23.10 18.51
N HIS A 393 -5.70 22.64 17.43
CA HIS A 393 -6.39 22.02 16.31
C HIS A 393 -6.59 20.53 16.59
N PRO A 394 -7.80 19.97 16.52
CA PRO A 394 -8.06 18.58 16.92
C PRO A 394 -7.50 17.52 15.94
N GLY A 395 -6.91 17.94 14.82
CA GLY A 395 -6.60 17.08 13.68
C GLY A 395 -7.79 16.92 12.74
N THR A 396 -7.56 16.20 11.62
CA THR A 396 -8.55 16.04 10.56
C THR A 396 -8.78 14.55 10.29
N PRO A 397 -9.59 13.86 11.08
CA PRO A 397 -9.78 12.41 10.93
C PRO A 397 -10.45 12.02 9.61
N ARG A 398 -11.26 12.93 9.03
CA ARG A 398 -11.98 12.66 7.80
C ARG A 398 -11.64 13.74 6.78
N LEU A 399 -10.90 13.35 5.73
CA LEU A 399 -10.57 14.21 4.61
C LEU A 399 -11.75 14.41 3.67
N PHE A 400 -11.66 15.44 2.83
CA PHE A 400 -12.60 15.75 1.75
C PHE A 400 -14.03 16.08 2.22
N GLN A 401 -14.19 16.58 3.44
CA GLN A 401 -15.47 17.07 3.93
C GLN A 401 -15.78 18.42 3.28
N PRO A 402 -17.07 18.67 2.92
CA PRO A 402 -17.49 20.00 2.50
C PRO A 402 -17.13 21.05 3.56
N GLY A 403 -16.52 22.15 3.14
CA GLY A 403 -16.09 23.23 4.04
C GLY A 403 -14.74 23.03 4.73
N SER A 404 -14.07 21.87 4.57
CA SER A 404 -12.70 21.71 5.01
C SER A 404 -11.76 22.55 4.14
N TYR A 405 -10.69 23.06 4.76
CA TYR A 405 -9.66 23.78 4.01
C TYR A 405 -8.96 22.85 3.01
N ASN A 406 -8.79 23.37 1.80
CA ASN A 406 -8.09 22.69 0.72
C ASN A 406 -6.77 23.42 0.44
N PRO A 407 -5.61 22.84 0.76
CA PRO A 407 -4.32 23.51 0.59
C PRO A 407 -3.93 23.71 -0.89
N VAL A 408 -4.49 22.92 -1.80
CA VAL A 408 -4.20 23.00 -3.24
C VAL A 408 -5.09 24.04 -3.91
N ALA A 409 -6.39 24.00 -3.67
CA ALA A 409 -7.37 24.92 -4.25
C ALA A 409 -7.56 26.20 -3.42
N LYS A 410 -6.82 26.36 -2.32
CA LYS A 410 -6.92 27.53 -1.41
C LYS A 410 -8.38 27.85 -1.00
N GLY A 411 -9.13 26.81 -0.67
CA GLY A 411 -10.50 26.88 -0.19
C GLY A 411 -11.61 26.55 -1.20
N ALA A 412 -11.32 26.37 -2.48
CA ALA A 412 -12.31 26.01 -3.49
C ALA A 412 -12.56 24.49 -3.52
N GLY A 413 -13.63 24.01 -2.86
CA GLY A 413 -14.04 22.60 -2.85
C GLY A 413 -13.17 21.68 -1.99
N PRO A 414 -13.63 20.45 -1.68
CA PRO A 414 -12.99 19.60 -0.70
C PRO A 414 -11.82 18.76 -1.24
N PHE A 415 -11.71 18.57 -2.56
CA PHE A 415 -10.71 17.67 -3.15
C PHE A 415 -9.43 18.44 -3.53
N TYR A 416 -8.28 17.83 -3.30
CA TYR A 416 -6.95 18.45 -3.46
C TYR A 416 -6.50 18.55 -4.92
N PHE A 417 -7.37 19.15 -5.74
CA PHE A 417 -7.11 19.59 -7.11
C PHE A 417 -7.28 21.11 -7.20
N PRO A 418 -6.69 21.78 -8.20
CA PRO A 418 -6.76 23.25 -8.32
C PRO A 418 -8.18 23.82 -8.39
N ASP A 419 -9.14 23.05 -8.89
CA ASP A 419 -10.56 23.40 -8.95
C ASP A 419 -11.39 22.87 -7.77
N GLY A 420 -10.74 22.18 -6.82
CA GLY A 420 -11.38 21.57 -5.64
C GLY A 420 -12.30 20.41 -5.93
N ARG A 421 -12.28 19.84 -7.14
CA ARG A 421 -13.17 18.75 -7.59
C ARG A 421 -12.39 17.45 -7.77
N ALA A 422 -12.98 16.34 -7.38
CA ALA A 422 -12.43 15.02 -7.66
C ALA A 422 -12.46 14.72 -9.18
N ARG A 423 -11.60 13.84 -9.62
CA ARG A 423 -11.56 13.41 -11.03
C ARG A 423 -11.91 11.94 -11.16
N PHE A 424 -12.86 11.66 -12.02
CA PHE A 424 -12.99 10.31 -12.56
C PHE A 424 -11.86 10.07 -13.55
N ASN A 425 -11.17 8.97 -13.38
CA ASN A 425 -10.10 8.60 -14.28
C ASN A 425 -10.61 7.53 -15.24
N LEU A 426 -10.57 7.83 -16.53
CA LEU A 426 -10.80 6.84 -17.56
C LEU A 426 -9.59 5.90 -17.57
N SER A 427 -9.72 4.81 -16.83
CA SER A 427 -8.69 3.79 -16.72
C SER A 427 -9.14 2.59 -17.55
N GLU A 428 -8.80 2.59 -18.83
CA GLU A 428 -9.11 1.47 -19.69
C GLU A 428 -8.49 0.19 -19.16
N TYR A 429 -9.31 -0.84 -19.08
CA TYR A 429 -8.84 -2.15 -18.65
C TYR A 429 -7.77 -2.67 -19.60
N ARG A 430 -6.66 -3.09 -19.02
CA ARG A 430 -5.59 -3.86 -19.67
C ARG A 430 -5.44 -5.18 -18.96
N ALA A 431 -5.27 -6.26 -19.72
CA ALA A 431 -4.90 -7.54 -19.12
C ALA A 431 -3.52 -7.43 -18.45
N PRO A 432 -3.23 -8.23 -17.42
CA PRO A 432 -1.88 -8.35 -16.90
C PRO A 432 -0.88 -8.70 -18.00
N VAL A 433 0.38 -8.24 -17.86
CA VAL A 433 1.43 -8.49 -18.87
C VAL A 433 1.69 -9.99 -19.01
N ASP A 434 1.74 -10.72 -17.91
CA ASP A 434 1.81 -12.19 -17.90
C ASP A 434 0.41 -12.75 -17.63
N ASP A 435 -0.43 -12.77 -18.66
CA ASP A 435 -1.75 -13.41 -18.59
C ASP A 435 -1.68 -14.89 -18.89
N ALA A 436 -2.70 -15.65 -18.49
CA ALA A 436 -2.80 -17.06 -18.80
C ALA A 436 -2.83 -17.29 -20.34
N SER A 437 -2.09 -18.26 -20.81
CA SER A 437 -1.94 -18.61 -22.21
C SER A 437 -2.16 -20.12 -22.44
N ALA A 438 -2.10 -20.56 -23.69
CA ALA A 438 -2.20 -21.99 -24.00
C ALA A 438 -1.03 -22.80 -23.39
N GLU A 439 0.16 -22.21 -23.32
CA GLU A 439 1.36 -22.83 -22.75
C GLU A 439 1.37 -22.73 -21.21
N TYR A 440 0.92 -21.62 -20.66
CA TYR A 440 0.81 -21.35 -19.20
C TYR A 440 -0.65 -21.09 -18.83
N PRO A 441 -1.50 -22.13 -18.70
CA PRO A 441 -2.95 -21.96 -18.64
C PRO A 441 -3.48 -21.61 -17.23
N LEU A 442 -2.60 -21.46 -16.24
CA LEU A 442 -2.97 -21.17 -14.86
C LEU A 442 -2.57 -19.76 -14.47
N TYR A 443 -3.35 -19.17 -13.58
CA TYR A 443 -2.99 -17.93 -12.91
C TYR A 443 -2.10 -18.21 -11.70
N LEU A 444 -1.00 -17.49 -11.58
CA LEU A 444 -0.18 -17.45 -10.37
C LEU A 444 -0.57 -16.23 -9.55
N THR A 445 -0.90 -16.43 -8.27
CA THR A 445 -0.97 -15.36 -7.29
C THR A 445 0.04 -15.58 -6.18
N THR A 446 0.66 -14.49 -5.72
CA THR A 446 1.61 -14.52 -4.60
C THR A 446 1.03 -13.79 -3.41
N GLY A 447 1.49 -14.12 -2.21
CA GLY A 447 0.96 -13.45 -1.03
C GLY A 447 1.68 -13.86 0.25
N ARG A 448 1.04 -13.57 1.37
CA ARG A 448 1.57 -13.78 2.70
C ARG A 448 0.98 -15.03 3.34
N VAL A 449 1.74 -15.60 4.27
CA VAL A 449 1.26 -16.57 5.25
C VAL A 449 1.43 -16.01 6.65
N VAL A 450 0.50 -16.31 7.54
CA VAL A 450 0.43 -15.69 8.88
C VAL A 450 1.69 -15.88 9.74
N SER A 451 2.40 -16.99 9.53
CA SER A 451 3.62 -17.31 10.31
C SER A 451 4.89 -16.62 9.81
N GLN A 452 4.82 -15.84 8.73
CA GLN A 452 5.97 -15.15 8.15
C GLN A 452 5.68 -13.67 7.92
N PHE A 453 6.68 -12.82 8.18
CA PHE A 453 6.56 -11.38 8.01
C PHE A 453 7.49 -10.86 6.91
N LEU A 454 6.94 -10.15 5.92
CA LEU A 454 7.67 -9.53 4.78
C LEU A 454 8.64 -10.52 4.11
N SER A 455 9.93 -10.17 4.00
CA SER A 455 10.98 -11.03 3.42
C SER A 455 11.29 -12.27 4.27
N GLY A 456 10.65 -12.43 5.43
CA GLY A 456 10.91 -13.53 6.35
C GLY A 456 12.24 -13.41 7.12
N THR A 457 12.97 -12.32 6.96
CA THR A 457 14.30 -12.13 7.58
C THR A 457 14.27 -12.34 9.09
N GLN A 458 13.29 -11.77 9.79
CA GLN A 458 13.11 -12.00 11.23
C GLN A 458 12.44 -13.35 11.51
N THR A 459 11.29 -13.60 10.91
CA THR A 459 10.40 -14.69 11.31
C THR A 459 10.95 -16.07 10.96
N ARG A 460 11.77 -16.20 9.91
CA ARG A 460 12.50 -17.44 9.61
C ARG A 460 13.61 -17.78 10.63
N ARG A 461 13.88 -16.89 11.61
CA ARG A 461 14.79 -17.11 12.74
C ARG A 461 14.07 -17.46 14.03
N ILE A 462 12.73 -17.37 14.06
CA ILE A 462 11.92 -17.63 15.25
C ILE A 462 11.39 -19.06 15.20
N GLY A 463 11.94 -19.94 16.03
CA GLY A 463 11.67 -21.38 15.99
C GLY A 463 10.20 -21.77 16.00
N PRO A 464 9.33 -21.21 16.88
CA PRO A 464 7.90 -21.49 16.85
C PRO A 464 7.21 -21.15 15.52
N LEU A 465 7.55 -20.04 14.88
CA LEU A 465 6.98 -19.64 13.59
C LEU A 465 7.48 -20.52 12.45
N VAL A 466 8.77 -20.90 12.48
CA VAL A 466 9.34 -21.85 11.52
C VAL A 466 8.67 -23.21 11.62
N LYS A 467 8.35 -23.69 12.83
CA LYS A 467 7.63 -24.95 13.02
C LYS A 467 6.20 -24.92 12.45
N GLN A 468 5.52 -23.78 12.50
CA GLN A 468 4.18 -23.64 11.94
C GLN A 468 4.18 -23.69 10.42
N TYR A 469 5.17 -23.06 9.78
CA TYR A 469 5.27 -23.01 8.32
C TYR A 469 6.76 -23.05 7.90
N PRO A 470 7.35 -24.25 7.84
CA PRO A 470 8.80 -24.43 7.70
C PRO A 470 9.33 -24.12 6.31
N GLU A 471 8.52 -24.24 5.27
CA GLU A 471 8.89 -24.03 3.88
C GLU A 471 7.69 -23.52 3.06
N PRO A 472 7.92 -22.88 1.90
CA PRO A 472 6.83 -22.46 1.03
C PRO A 472 6.09 -23.67 0.47
N ARG A 473 4.77 -23.55 0.30
CA ARG A 473 3.92 -24.58 -0.30
C ARG A 473 3.15 -23.99 -1.47
N LEU A 474 2.97 -24.80 -2.51
CA LEU A 474 2.13 -24.49 -3.65
C LEU A 474 0.68 -24.83 -3.33
N GLU A 475 -0.15 -23.82 -3.07
CA GLU A 475 -1.59 -24.07 -2.91
C GLU A 475 -2.25 -24.28 -4.27
N LEU A 476 -3.00 -25.37 -4.41
CA LEU A 476 -3.79 -25.71 -5.60
C LEU A 476 -5.12 -26.35 -5.22
N HIS A 477 -6.13 -26.10 -6.06
CA HIS A 477 -7.47 -26.63 -5.83
C HIS A 477 -7.52 -28.16 -6.06
N PRO A 478 -8.33 -28.95 -5.31
CA PRO A 478 -8.44 -30.41 -5.50
C PRO A 478 -8.72 -30.85 -6.93
N ARG A 479 -9.59 -30.15 -7.67
CA ARG A 479 -9.87 -30.44 -9.09
C ARG A 479 -8.65 -30.27 -9.99
N LEU A 480 -7.79 -29.29 -9.68
CA LEU A 480 -6.55 -29.08 -10.40
C LEU A 480 -5.53 -30.16 -10.02
N ALA A 481 -5.41 -30.47 -8.75
CA ALA A 481 -4.54 -31.53 -8.23
C ALA A 481 -4.86 -32.90 -8.86
N GLU A 482 -6.14 -33.28 -8.91
CA GLU A 482 -6.61 -34.48 -9.58
C GLU A 482 -6.26 -34.50 -11.07
N LYS A 483 -6.53 -33.40 -11.78
CA LYS A 483 -6.22 -33.25 -13.22
C LYS A 483 -4.72 -33.41 -13.51
N LEU A 484 -3.86 -32.97 -12.60
CA LEU A 484 -2.40 -33.00 -12.76
C LEU A 484 -1.76 -34.25 -12.13
N GLY A 485 -2.53 -35.09 -11.44
CA GLY A 485 -2.03 -36.27 -10.71
C GLY A 485 -1.13 -35.91 -9.52
N ILE A 486 -1.38 -34.78 -8.85
CA ILE A 486 -0.61 -34.28 -7.71
C ILE A 486 -1.39 -34.56 -6.43
N ALA A 487 -0.76 -35.22 -5.47
CA ALA A 487 -1.30 -35.45 -4.13
C ALA A 487 -0.81 -34.40 -3.11
N GLU A 488 -1.49 -34.32 -1.95
CA GLU A 488 -1.05 -33.53 -0.82
C GLU A 488 0.39 -33.88 -0.41
N GLY A 489 1.27 -32.87 -0.34
CA GLY A 489 2.65 -33.03 0.06
C GLY A 489 3.61 -33.49 -1.03
N ASP A 490 3.16 -33.78 -2.24
CA ASP A 490 4.03 -34.09 -3.38
C ASP A 490 4.92 -32.90 -3.74
N TRP A 491 6.08 -33.19 -4.31
CA TRP A 491 6.90 -32.17 -4.95
C TRP A 491 6.26 -31.76 -6.29
N ALA A 492 5.96 -30.48 -6.41
CA ALA A 492 5.36 -29.91 -7.61
C ALA A 492 6.25 -28.76 -8.14
N THR A 493 6.44 -28.73 -9.44
CA THR A 493 7.15 -27.63 -10.12
C THR A 493 6.13 -26.61 -10.64
N CYS A 494 6.27 -25.37 -10.20
CA CYS A 494 5.57 -24.21 -10.74
C CYS A 494 6.51 -23.49 -11.70
N GLU A 495 6.06 -23.27 -12.93
CA GLU A 495 6.85 -22.69 -14.01
C GLU A 495 6.14 -21.49 -14.64
N THR A 496 6.90 -20.50 -15.04
CA THR A 496 6.48 -19.34 -15.82
C THR A 496 7.52 -19.05 -16.91
N PRO A 497 7.28 -18.16 -17.87
CA PRO A 497 8.31 -17.75 -18.84
C PRO A 497 9.60 -17.19 -18.21
N ARG A 498 9.58 -16.88 -16.91
CA ARG A 498 10.73 -16.29 -16.17
C ARG A 498 11.60 -17.32 -15.48
N GLY A 499 11.03 -18.44 -15.10
CA GLY A 499 11.73 -19.49 -14.39
C GLY A 499 10.81 -20.47 -13.69
N GLN A 500 11.40 -21.29 -12.86
CA GLN A 500 10.68 -22.34 -12.14
C GLN A 500 11.11 -22.44 -10.68
N ILE A 501 10.20 -22.95 -9.86
CA ILE A 501 10.47 -23.36 -8.47
C ILE A 501 9.83 -24.72 -8.24
N THR A 502 10.50 -25.56 -7.41
CA THR A 502 9.95 -26.85 -6.98
C THR A 502 9.71 -26.82 -5.48
N ILE A 503 8.46 -26.92 -5.08
CA ILE A 503 8.01 -26.86 -3.68
C ILE A 503 6.91 -27.89 -3.43
N ARG A 504 6.61 -28.16 -2.15
CA ARG A 504 5.57 -29.13 -1.82
C ARG A 504 4.18 -28.58 -2.11
N ALA A 505 3.33 -29.43 -2.68
CA ALA A 505 1.93 -29.14 -2.92
C ALA A 505 1.12 -29.08 -1.62
N MET A 506 0.15 -28.18 -1.57
CA MET A 506 -0.86 -28.04 -0.55
C MET A 506 -2.23 -28.00 -1.22
N VAL A 507 -2.98 -29.10 -1.12
CA VAL A 507 -4.26 -29.24 -1.81
C VAL A 507 -5.37 -28.64 -0.96
N VAL A 508 -5.93 -27.50 -1.39
CA VAL A 508 -6.93 -26.74 -0.63
C VAL A 508 -8.12 -26.32 -1.48
N SER A 509 -9.33 -26.44 -0.95
CA SER A 509 -10.55 -26.00 -1.64
C SER A 509 -10.79 -24.48 -1.55
N THR A 510 -9.90 -23.77 -0.91
CA THR A 510 -10.02 -22.33 -0.63
C THR A 510 -9.38 -21.43 -1.71
N ILE A 511 -8.98 -22.01 -2.84
CA ILE A 511 -8.45 -21.28 -3.99
C ILE A 511 -9.29 -21.60 -5.24
N ARG A 512 -9.26 -20.72 -6.24
CA ARG A 512 -9.91 -20.98 -7.55
C ARG A 512 -9.28 -22.19 -8.25
N PRO A 513 -10.05 -22.98 -9.02
CA PRO A 513 -9.51 -24.13 -9.76
C PRO A 513 -8.52 -23.79 -10.88
N ASP A 514 -8.53 -22.56 -11.36
CA ASP A 514 -7.65 -22.03 -12.43
C ASP A 514 -6.45 -21.24 -11.89
N THR A 515 -6.26 -21.21 -10.57
CA THR A 515 -5.27 -20.37 -9.90
C THR A 515 -4.44 -21.20 -8.94
N VAL A 516 -3.13 -20.89 -8.85
CA VAL A 516 -2.21 -21.43 -7.84
C VAL A 516 -1.65 -20.27 -7.00
N PHE A 517 -1.27 -20.56 -5.74
CA PHE A 517 -0.71 -19.59 -4.82
C PHE A 517 0.67 -20.02 -4.32
N VAL A 518 1.62 -19.08 -4.31
CA VAL A 518 2.96 -19.26 -3.77
C VAL A 518 3.27 -18.15 -2.77
N PRO A 519 3.61 -18.46 -1.51
CA PRO A 519 4.02 -17.44 -0.54
C PRO A 519 5.43 -16.90 -0.86
N TYR A 520 5.63 -15.58 -0.70
CA TYR A 520 6.84 -14.89 -1.17
C TYR A 520 7.97 -14.73 -0.14
N HIS A 521 7.82 -15.25 1.08
CA HIS A 521 8.76 -14.98 2.19
C HIS A 521 10.11 -15.70 2.12
N TRP A 522 10.36 -16.52 1.11
CA TRP A 522 11.54 -17.40 1.02
C TRP A 522 12.51 -16.94 -0.06
N PRO A 523 13.84 -17.02 0.24
CA PRO A 523 14.91 -16.70 -0.70
C PRO A 523 15.27 -17.88 -1.61
N GLY A 524 16.25 -17.63 -2.49
CA GLY A 524 16.95 -18.63 -3.28
C GLY A 524 16.04 -19.38 -4.24
N ASP A 525 16.22 -20.69 -4.31
CA ASP A 525 15.50 -21.55 -5.26
C ASP A 525 14.02 -21.73 -4.96
N LYS A 526 13.57 -21.35 -3.76
CA LYS A 526 12.17 -21.37 -3.32
C LYS A 526 11.49 -19.98 -3.41
N SER A 527 12.18 -18.98 -3.95
CA SER A 527 11.61 -17.62 -4.06
C SER A 527 10.52 -17.54 -5.10
N ALA A 528 9.35 -17.04 -4.71
CA ALA A 528 8.26 -16.71 -5.63
C ALA A 528 8.68 -15.72 -6.72
N ASN A 529 9.66 -14.85 -6.43
CA ASN A 529 10.15 -13.84 -7.37
C ASN A 529 11.11 -14.38 -8.45
N ARG A 530 11.35 -15.68 -8.50
CA ARG A 530 11.88 -16.36 -9.70
C ARG A 530 10.83 -16.54 -10.80
N LEU A 531 9.55 -16.43 -10.42
CA LEU A 531 8.39 -16.65 -11.30
C LEU A 531 7.77 -15.34 -11.78
N THR A 532 8.09 -14.21 -11.15
CA THR A 532 7.44 -12.93 -11.40
C THR A 532 8.22 -12.07 -12.37
N VAL A 533 7.52 -11.14 -13.02
CA VAL A 533 8.08 -10.15 -13.92
C VAL A 533 7.95 -8.76 -13.31
N ALA A 534 8.93 -7.90 -13.56
CA ALA A 534 8.79 -6.47 -13.36
C ALA A 534 8.18 -5.83 -14.61
N ALA A 535 6.98 -5.34 -14.49
CA ALA A 535 6.23 -4.71 -15.57
C ALA A 535 5.71 -3.33 -15.16
#